data_0e36690ca4d439c6a83d06d4eccd1d52
#
_entry.id   0e36690ca4d439c6a83d06d4eccd1d52
#
_cell.length_a   1.000
_cell.length_b   1.000
_cell.length_c   1.000
_cell.angle_alpha   90.00
_cell.angle_beta   90.00
_cell.angle_gamma   90.00
#
_symmetry.space_group_name_H-M   'P 1'
#
loop_
_entity.id
_entity.type
_entity.pdbx_description
1 polymer ?
#
loop_
_entity_poly.entity_id
_entity_poly.type
_entity_poly.pdbx_seq_one_letter_code
_entity_poly.pdbx_strand_id
1 'polypeptide(L)'
;MEVAILFILVIAMLMIGVPIAISLGLSSIFFLLTLSDTSLASIAQSFFQAMAGHYTLLAIPFFILASSFMSTGGVAKRIIRFSIAVVGHFPGGLAIAGVFACMLFAALSGSSPATVVAIGTIVIAGMRQVGYSKEFAAGVIANAGTLGILIPPSIVMVVYASATDVSVGRMFLAGVIPGLLAGIMLMVTIYIIAKMRNLPKGDWLGWNEIFASAREAVWGLFLIAVSYTHLTLPTNTVV
;
A
#
# COMPACT_ATOMS: atom_id res chain seq x y z
N MET A 1 4.11 9.89 35.02
CA MET A 1 4.76 11.15 34.61
C MET A 1 5.78 10.91 33.49
N GLU A 2 6.59 9.87 33.59
CA GLU A 2 7.66 9.50 32.64
C GLU A 2 7.16 9.25 31.20
N VAL A 3 6.08 8.48 31.04
CA VAL A 3 5.49 8.21 29.73
C VAL A 3 4.98 9.50 29.05
N ALA A 4 4.47 10.47 29.84
CA ALA A 4 4.04 11.76 29.30
C ALA A 4 5.23 12.57 28.75
N ILE A 5 6.40 12.49 29.39
CA ILE A 5 7.63 13.15 28.91
C ILE A 5 8.02 12.58 27.54
N LEU A 6 7.97 11.24 27.35
CA LEU A 6 8.26 10.62 26.09
C LEU A 6 7.33 11.15 24.98
N PHE A 7 6.01 11.17 25.22
CA PHE A 7 5.04 11.67 24.23
C PHE A 7 5.25 13.15 23.92
N ILE A 8 5.49 13.98 24.94
CA ILE A 8 5.77 15.42 24.75
C ILE A 8 7.01 15.61 23.88
N LEU A 9 8.07 14.86 24.14
CA LEU A 9 9.32 14.94 23.37
C LEU A 9 9.12 14.53 21.91
N VAL A 10 8.41 13.41 21.66
CA VAL A 10 8.06 12.99 20.30
C VAL A 10 7.27 14.07 19.57
N ILE A 11 6.21 14.59 20.20
CA ILE A 11 5.36 15.62 19.60
C ILE A 11 6.15 16.90 19.33
N ALA A 12 6.98 17.33 20.28
CA ALA A 12 7.82 18.52 20.11
C ALA A 12 8.78 18.38 18.92
N MET A 13 9.44 17.23 18.77
CA MET A 13 10.31 16.97 17.63
C MET A 13 9.55 16.94 16.30
N LEU A 14 8.34 16.36 16.27
CA LEU A 14 7.49 16.36 15.08
C LEU A 14 7.03 17.77 14.70
N MET A 15 6.72 18.61 15.69
CA MET A 15 6.32 20.02 15.46
C MET A 15 7.45 20.87 14.88
N ILE A 16 8.71 20.53 15.18
CA ILE A 16 9.90 21.19 14.62
C ILE A 16 10.19 20.66 13.18
N GLY A 17 9.47 19.63 12.72
CA GLY A 17 9.64 19.06 11.38
C GLY A 17 10.66 17.93 11.30
N VAL A 18 11.07 17.35 12.43
CA VAL A 18 11.97 16.19 12.44
C VAL A 18 11.21 14.96 11.90
N PRO A 19 11.82 14.13 11.00
CA PRO A 19 11.19 12.93 10.49
C PRO A 19 10.72 11.98 11.60
N ILE A 20 9.56 11.34 11.41
CA ILE A 20 8.90 10.51 12.42
C ILE A 20 9.83 9.44 12.99
N ALA A 21 10.58 8.74 12.12
CA ALA A 21 11.50 7.68 12.53
C ALA A 21 12.60 8.21 13.48
N ILE A 22 13.14 9.39 13.19
CA ILE A 22 14.17 10.04 14.00
C ILE A 22 13.56 10.54 15.32
N SER A 23 12.38 11.14 15.27
CA SER A 23 11.67 11.63 16.46
C SER A 23 11.38 10.48 17.44
N LEU A 24 10.86 9.36 16.94
CA LEU A 24 10.60 8.18 17.75
C LEU A 24 11.90 7.56 18.30
N GLY A 25 12.92 7.39 17.45
CA GLY A 25 14.19 6.78 17.85
C GLY A 25 14.94 7.61 18.89
N LEU A 26 15.14 8.89 18.63
CA LEU A 26 15.87 9.78 19.55
C LEU A 26 15.11 9.98 20.87
N SER A 27 13.78 10.14 20.81
CA SER A 27 12.99 10.27 22.04
C SER A 27 13.03 9.01 22.89
N SER A 28 12.99 7.82 22.28
CA SER A 28 13.09 6.56 22.98
C SER A 28 14.50 6.36 23.60
N ILE A 29 15.56 6.66 22.85
CA ILE A 29 16.93 6.58 23.37
C ILE A 29 17.13 7.58 24.52
N PHE A 30 16.70 8.82 24.34
CA PHE A 30 16.78 9.85 25.39
C PHE A 30 16.05 9.42 26.67
N PHE A 31 14.80 8.92 26.50
CA PHE A 31 14.01 8.41 27.62
C PHE A 31 14.72 7.29 28.38
N LEU A 32 15.23 6.30 27.64
CA LEU A 32 15.91 5.16 28.25
C LEU A 32 17.20 5.54 28.97
N LEU A 33 17.96 6.49 28.42
CA LEU A 33 19.21 6.96 29.03
C LEU A 33 19.01 7.88 30.25
N THR A 34 17.89 8.62 30.30
CA THR A 34 17.68 9.61 31.37
C THR A 34 16.75 9.15 32.49
N LEU A 35 15.80 8.25 32.17
CA LEU A 35 14.73 7.83 33.08
C LEU A 35 14.76 6.31 33.34
N SER A 36 15.74 5.59 32.82
CA SER A 36 15.98 4.16 33.17
C SER A 36 17.46 3.90 33.35
N ASP A 37 17.78 2.86 34.11
CA ASP A 37 19.16 2.41 34.36
C ASP A 37 19.74 1.58 33.21
N THR A 38 19.27 1.80 31.97
CA THR A 38 19.72 1.07 30.80
C THR A 38 20.96 1.68 30.17
N SER A 39 21.97 0.85 29.91
CA SER A 39 23.18 1.28 29.21
C SER A 39 22.96 1.39 27.70
N LEU A 40 23.75 2.22 27.05
CA LEU A 40 23.73 2.36 25.57
C LEU A 40 23.99 1.00 24.89
N ALA A 41 24.86 0.18 25.47
CA ALA A 41 25.16 -1.16 24.99
C ALA A 41 23.92 -2.08 25.05
N SER A 42 23.15 -2.01 26.14
CA SER A 42 21.89 -2.76 26.29
C SER A 42 20.85 -2.34 25.27
N ILE A 43 20.74 -1.04 25.00
CA ILE A 43 19.83 -0.49 23.97
C ILE A 43 20.24 -1.02 22.59
N ALA A 44 21.52 -0.92 22.21
CA ALA A 44 22.04 -1.43 20.95
C ALA A 44 21.81 -2.93 20.78
N GLN A 45 22.03 -3.71 21.87
CA GLN A 45 21.77 -5.15 21.88
C GLN A 45 20.29 -5.48 21.70
N SER A 46 19.39 -4.74 22.34
CA SER A 46 17.94 -4.92 22.18
C SER A 46 17.49 -4.62 20.75
N PHE A 47 18.01 -3.57 20.12
CA PHE A 47 17.75 -3.28 18.71
C PHE A 47 18.23 -4.41 17.80
N PHE A 48 19.46 -4.89 18.02
CA PHE A 48 20.01 -5.99 17.24
C PHE A 48 19.18 -7.27 17.39
N GLN A 49 18.82 -7.63 18.62
CA GLN A 49 18.01 -8.82 18.91
C GLN A 49 16.60 -8.72 18.32
N ALA A 50 15.96 -7.54 18.40
CA ALA A 50 14.65 -7.31 17.78
C ALA A 50 14.69 -7.51 16.27
N MET A 51 15.75 -7.06 15.61
CA MET A 51 15.91 -7.27 14.16
C MET A 51 16.33 -8.71 13.82
N ALA A 52 17.23 -9.31 14.59
CA ALA A 52 17.70 -10.66 14.35
C ALA A 52 16.63 -11.72 14.66
N GLY A 53 15.79 -11.48 15.66
CA GLY A 53 14.70 -12.37 16.05
C GLY A 53 13.52 -12.37 15.07
N HIS A 54 13.33 -11.28 14.31
CA HIS A 54 12.20 -11.11 13.38
C HIS A 54 12.68 -10.99 11.94
N TYR A 55 13.19 -12.08 11.37
CA TYR A 55 13.69 -12.12 9.98
C TYR A 55 12.62 -11.67 8.96
N THR A 56 11.33 -11.77 9.29
CA THR A 56 10.22 -11.31 8.45
C THR A 56 10.25 -9.80 8.19
N LEU A 57 10.84 -9.01 9.11
CA LEU A 57 11.00 -7.56 8.91
C LEU A 57 11.99 -7.23 7.78
N LEU A 58 12.88 -8.15 7.42
CA LEU A 58 13.77 -7.99 6.26
C LEU A 58 13.01 -7.91 4.93
N ALA A 59 11.78 -8.41 4.88
CA ALA A 59 10.94 -8.27 3.70
C ALA A 59 10.60 -6.80 3.38
N ILE A 60 10.54 -5.91 4.39
CA ILE A 60 10.13 -4.51 4.22
C ILE A 60 11.04 -3.73 3.27
N PRO A 61 12.38 -3.67 3.45
CA PRO A 61 13.25 -2.97 2.52
C PRO A 61 13.20 -3.54 1.10
N PHE A 62 12.99 -4.85 0.94
CA PHE A 62 12.83 -5.46 -0.38
C PHE A 62 11.51 -5.07 -1.05
N PHE A 63 10.40 -4.97 -0.30
CA PHE A 63 9.14 -4.45 -0.83
C PHE A 63 9.24 -2.99 -1.24
N ILE A 64 9.93 -2.15 -0.46
CA ILE A 64 10.14 -0.74 -0.81
C ILE A 64 10.98 -0.62 -2.09
N LEU A 65 12.04 -1.40 -2.19
CA LEU A 65 12.91 -1.43 -3.37
C LEU A 65 12.15 -1.91 -4.61
N ALA A 66 11.42 -3.02 -4.51
CA ALA A 66 10.60 -3.55 -5.59
C ALA A 66 9.54 -2.54 -6.04
N SER A 67 8.86 -1.89 -5.09
CA SER A 67 7.87 -0.84 -5.35
C SER A 67 8.47 0.36 -6.10
N SER A 68 9.69 0.77 -5.74
CA SER A 68 10.42 1.83 -6.42
C SER A 68 10.73 1.48 -7.89
N PHE A 69 11.20 0.26 -8.15
CA PHE A 69 11.44 -0.21 -9.52
C PHE A 69 10.15 -0.33 -10.34
N MET A 70 9.07 -0.81 -9.73
CA MET A 70 7.78 -0.96 -10.43
C MET A 70 7.15 0.38 -10.77
N SER A 71 7.29 1.39 -9.90
CA SER A 71 6.73 2.72 -10.16
C SER A 71 7.45 3.43 -11.31
N THR A 72 8.77 3.24 -11.45
CA THR A 72 9.59 3.81 -12.53
C THR A 72 9.60 2.96 -13.79
N GLY A 73 9.47 1.63 -13.66
CA GLY A 73 9.57 0.64 -14.74
C GLY A 73 8.35 0.52 -15.66
N GLY A 74 7.37 1.41 -15.57
CA GLY A 74 6.19 1.41 -16.45
C GLY A 74 5.13 0.36 -16.11
N VAL A 75 5.29 -0.41 -15.03
CA VAL A 75 4.30 -1.41 -14.57
C VAL A 75 2.98 -0.72 -14.22
N ALA A 76 3.03 0.43 -13.52
CA ALA A 76 1.85 1.21 -13.19
C ALA A 76 1.05 1.62 -14.44
N LYS A 77 1.71 2.08 -15.50
CA LYS A 77 1.06 2.46 -16.77
C LYS A 77 0.33 1.28 -17.41
N ARG A 78 0.95 0.09 -17.42
CA ARG A 78 0.35 -1.13 -18.00
C ARG A 78 -0.85 -1.60 -17.18
N ILE A 79 -0.77 -1.54 -15.86
CA ILE A 79 -1.89 -1.87 -14.96
C ILE A 79 -3.04 -0.89 -15.18
N ILE A 80 -2.77 0.42 -15.28
CA ILE A 80 -3.79 1.43 -15.55
C ILE A 80 -4.46 1.18 -16.91
N ARG A 81 -3.68 0.93 -17.98
CA ARG A 81 -4.21 0.61 -19.30
C ARG A 81 -5.14 -0.60 -19.25
N PHE A 82 -4.70 -1.68 -18.61
CA PHE A 82 -5.52 -2.88 -18.41
C PHE A 82 -6.80 -2.56 -17.62
N SER A 83 -6.69 -1.80 -16.53
CA SER A 83 -7.84 -1.42 -15.72
C SER A 83 -8.86 -0.59 -16.51
N ILE A 84 -8.41 0.36 -17.33
CA ILE A 84 -9.29 1.16 -18.22
C ILE A 84 -9.96 0.25 -19.25
N ALA A 85 -9.24 -0.70 -19.84
CA ALA A 85 -9.81 -1.63 -20.82
C ALA A 85 -10.94 -2.48 -20.21
N VAL A 86 -10.78 -2.92 -18.93
CA VAL A 86 -11.77 -3.78 -18.26
C VAL A 86 -12.99 -3.00 -17.77
N VAL A 87 -12.78 -1.87 -17.06
CA VAL A 87 -13.87 -1.18 -16.36
C VAL A 87 -14.09 0.27 -16.80
N GLY A 88 -13.34 0.78 -17.77
CA GLY A 88 -13.41 2.17 -18.20
C GLY A 88 -14.72 2.58 -18.87
N HIS A 89 -15.45 1.62 -19.40
CA HIS A 89 -16.72 1.84 -20.12
C HIS A 89 -17.93 2.15 -19.22
N PHE A 90 -17.81 1.96 -17.89
CA PHE A 90 -18.87 2.29 -16.95
C PHE A 90 -18.99 3.80 -16.70
N PRO A 91 -20.16 4.30 -16.24
CA PRO A 91 -20.25 5.66 -15.70
C PRO A 91 -19.22 5.86 -14.58
N GLY A 92 -18.41 6.93 -14.68
CA GLY A 92 -17.28 7.10 -13.76
C GLY A 92 -16.12 6.16 -14.02
N GLY A 93 -16.04 5.53 -15.20
CA GLY A 93 -15.15 4.44 -15.53
C GLY A 93 -13.67 4.71 -15.28
N LEU A 94 -13.21 5.94 -15.50
CA LEU A 94 -11.81 6.28 -15.23
C LEU A 94 -11.50 6.30 -13.72
N ALA A 95 -12.45 6.71 -12.88
CA ALA A 95 -12.31 6.67 -11.43
C ALA A 95 -12.35 5.21 -10.92
N ILE A 96 -13.28 4.39 -11.45
CA ILE A 96 -13.38 2.96 -11.14
C ILE A 96 -12.10 2.23 -11.58
N ALA A 97 -11.60 2.53 -12.79
CA ALA A 97 -10.33 1.99 -13.28
C ALA A 97 -9.14 2.39 -12.39
N GLY A 98 -9.16 3.60 -11.85
CA GLY A 98 -8.17 4.05 -10.86
C GLY A 98 -8.19 3.22 -9.59
N VAL A 99 -9.37 2.91 -9.03
CA VAL A 99 -9.50 2.02 -7.86
C VAL A 99 -9.01 0.62 -8.20
N PHE A 100 -9.45 0.06 -9.32
CA PHE A 100 -9.03 -1.27 -9.76
C PHE A 100 -7.52 -1.35 -10.00
N ALA A 101 -6.93 -0.32 -10.61
CA ALA A 101 -5.48 -0.20 -10.75
C ALA A 101 -4.76 -0.11 -9.40
N CYS A 102 -5.31 0.63 -8.43
CA CYS A 102 -4.78 0.69 -7.07
C CYS A 102 -4.83 -0.68 -6.38
N MET A 103 -5.90 -1.46 -6.55
CA MET A 103 -6.00 -2.81 -6.00
C MET A 103 -4.91 -3.73 -6.55
N LEU A 104 -4.72 -3.73 -7.87
CA LEU A 104 -3.69 -4.56 -8.52
C LEU A 104 -2.29 -4.10 -8.14
N PHE A 105 -2.03 -2.80 -8.10
CA PHE A 105 -0.72 -2.26 -7.74
C PHE A 105 -0.44 -2.43 -6.23
N ALA A 106 -1.46 -2.33 -5.38
CA ALA A 106 -1.36 -2.60 -3.95
C ALA A 106 -0.86 -4.02 -3.68
N ALA A 107 -1.41 -5.01 -4.39
CA ALA A 107 -0.98 -6.40 -4.32
C ALA A 107 0.47 -6.66 -4.81
N LEU A 108 1.11 -5.67 -5.41
CA LEU A 108 2.51 -5.71 -5.82
C LEU A 108 3.42 -4.95 -4.87
N SER A 109 3.00 -3.75 -4.47
CA SER A 109 3.83 -2.80 -3.72
C SER A 109 3.78 -3.00 -2.21
N GLY A 110 2.67 -3.51 -1.69
CA GLY A 110 2.42 -3.65 -0.26
C GLY A 110 2.42 -2.32 0.52
N SER A 111 2.37 -1.18 -0.18
CA SER A 111 2.54 0.15 0.40
C SER A 111 1.48 1.13 -0.12
N SER A 112 0.69 1.71 0.80
CA SER A 112 -0.31 2.72 0.45
C SER A 112 0.30 3.99 -0.17
N PRO A 113 1.35 4.61 0.39
CA PRO A 113 1.97 5.78 -0.22
C PRO A 113 2.51 5.50 -1.63
N ALA A 114 3.16 4.35 -1.83
CA ALA A 114 3.69 3.98 -3.14
C ALA A 114 2.57 3.81 -4.17
N THR A 115 1.45 3.19 -3.78
CA THR A 115 0.27 3.02 -4.63
C THR A 115 -0.34 4.36 -5.01
N VAL A 116 -0.53 5.27 -4.04
CA VAL A 116 -1.07 6.62 -4.30
C VAL A 116 -0.18 7.40 -5.26
N VAL A 117 1.14 7.36 -5.08
CA VAL A 117 2.08 8.08 -5.96
C VAL A 117 2.11 7.46 -7.35
N ALA A 118 2.28 6.14 -7.47
CA ALA A 118 2.44 5.46 -8.75
C ALA A 118 1.18 5.55 -9.64
N ILE A 119 0.00 5.30 -9.06
CA ILE A 119 -1.26 5.31 -9.80
C ILE A 119 -1.85 6.71 -9.87
N GLY A 120 -1.78 7.47 -8.75
CA GLY A 120 -2.42 8.77 -8.63
C GLY A 120 -1.86 9.82 -9.59
N THR A 121 -0.55 9.86 -9.81
CA THR A 121 0.08 10.80 -10.74
C THR A 121 -0.50 10.71 -12.16
N ILE A 122 -0.82 9.50 -12.62
CA ILE A 122 -1.35 9.25 -13.96
C ILE A 122 -2.88 9.42 -13.97
N VAL A 123 -3.57 8.75 -13.05
CA VAL A 123 -5.03 8.67 -13.06
C VAL A 123 -5.68 10.01 -12.70
N ILE A 124 -5.14 10.75 -11.72
CA ILE A 124 -5.67 12.08 -11.37
C ILE A 124 -5.52 13.05 -12.54
N ALA A 125 -4.38 13.02 -13.24
CA ALA A 125 -4.19 13.85 -14.42
C ALA A 125 -5.20 13.50 -15.52
N GLY A 126 -5.40 12.21 -15.81
CA GLY A 126 -6.40 11.74 -16.79
C GLY A 126 -7.83 12.09 -16.39
N MET A 127 -8.20 11.91 -15.12
CA MET A 127 -9.54 12.29 -14.63
C MET A 127 -9.82 13.78 -14.82
N ARG A 128 -8.83 14.64 -14.54
CA ARG A 128 -8.96 16.09 -14.73
C ARG A 128 -9.15 16.47 -16.20
N GLN A 129 -8.46 15.80 -17.13
CA GLN A 129 -8.58 16.05 -18.56
C GLN A 129 -9.98 15.76 -19.08
N VAL A 130 -10.67 14.77 -18.53
CA VAL A 130 -12.06 14.42 -18.92
C VAL A 130 -13.14 15.10 -18.07
N GLY A 131 -12.77 16.11 -17.25
CA GLY A 131 -13.71 16.99 -16.56
C GLY A 131 -14.08 16.62 -15.14
N TYR A 132 -13.34 15.69 -14.48
CA TYR A 132 -13.54 15.47 -13.06
C TYR A 132 -12.93 16.59 -12.22
N SER A 133 -13.56 16.93 -11.08
CA SER A 133 -12.99 17.90 -10.15
C SER A 133 -11.70 17.34 -9.50
N LYS A 134 -10.78 18.23 -9.16
CA LYS A 134 -9.51 17.86 -8.54
C LYS A 134 -9.73 17.15 -7.19
N GLU A 135 -10.69 17.64 -6.43
CA GLU A 135 -11.04 17.15 -5.09
C GLU A 135 -11.60 15.73 -5.18
N PHE A 136 -12.48 15.47 -6.15
CA PHE A 136 -13.03 14.13 -6.37
C PHE A 136 -11.95 13.15 -6.81
N ALA A 137 -11.13 13.54 -7.79
CA ALA A 137 -10.05 12.69 -8.28
C ALA A 137 -9.02 12.35 -7.18
N ALA A 138 -8.59 13.37 -6.42
CA ALA A 138 -7.67 13.17 -5.30
C ALA A 138 -8.29 12.32 -4.18
N GLY A 139 -9.56 12.56 -3.84
CA GLY A 139 -10.29 11.81 -2.84
C GLY A 139 -10.45 10.33 -3.21
N VAL A 140 -10.78 10.02 -4.47
CA VAL A 140 -10.85 8.64 -4.96
C VAL A 140 -9.52 7.93 -4.81
N ILE A 141 -8.43 8.53 -5.28
CA ILE A 141 -7.10 7.91 -5.25
C ILE A 141 -6.57 7.80 -3.82
N ALA A 142 -6.79 8.80 -2.96
CA ALA A 142 -6.40 8.73 -1.56
C ALA A 142 -7.08 7.55 -0.84
N ASN A 143 -8.39 7.36 -1.04
CA ASN A 143 -9.11 6.22 -0.48
C ASN A 143 -8.69 4.89 -1.14
N ALA A 144 -8.53 4.85 -2.45
CA ALA A 144 -8.08 3.63 -3.14
C ALA A 144 -6.67 3.21 -2.72
N GLY A 145 -5.79 4.16 -2.43
CA GLY A 145 -4.44 3.88 -1.95
C GLY A 145 -4.40 3.17 -0.59
N THR A 146 -5.41 3.37 0.27
CA THR A 146 -5.47 2.66 1.57
C THR A 146 -5.62 1.14 1.40
N LEU A 147 -6.09 0.67 0.24
CA LEU A 147 -6.16 -0.76 -0.08
C LEU A 147 -4.79 -1.43 -0.04
N GLY A 148 -3.69 -0.68 -0.19
CA GLY A 148 -2.32 -1.17 -0.05
C GLY A 148 -1.96 -1.66 1.36
N ILE A 149 -2.75 -1.33 2.38
CA ILE A 149 -2.60 -1.88 3.72
C ILE A 149 -3.35 -3.23 3.84
N LEU A 150 -4.50 -3.35 3.15
CA LEU A 150 -5.42 -4.48 3.28
C LEU A 150 -5.12 -5.62 2.30
N ILE A 151 -4.74 -5.28 1.06
CA ILE A 151 -4.49 -6.29 0.01
C ILE A 151 -3.07 -6.83 0.18
N PRO A 152 -2.91 -8.15 0.38
CA PRO A 152 -1.58 -8.74 0.54
C PRO A 152 -0.81 -8.82 -0.81
N PRO A 153 0.53 -8.81 -0.76
CA PRO A 153 1.37 -8.64 0.43
C PRO A 153 1.33 -7.20 0.96
N SER A 154 1.36 -7.01 2.28
CA SER A 154 1.29 -5.69 2.90
C SER A 154 2.40 -5.52 3.95
N ILE A 155 3.15 -4.41 3.86
CA ILE A 155 4.19 -4.05 4.82
C ILE A 155 3.60 -3.92 6.23
N VAL A 156 2.42 -3.33 6.37
CA VAL A 156 1.75 -3.14 7.66
C VAL A 156 1.38 -4.49 8.29
N MET A 157 0.91 -5.44 7.48
CA MET A 157 0.62 -6.80 7.97
C MET A 157 1.87 -7.55 8.41
N VAL A 158 3.01 -7.36 7.73
CA VAL A 158 4.32 -7.92 8.15
C VAL A 158 4.74 -7.36 9.50
N VAL A 159 4.65 -6.04 9.68
CA VAL A 159 4.99 -5.40 10.96
C VAL A 159 4.06 -5.87 12.08
N TYR A 160 2.76 -5.92 11.82
CA TYR A 160 1.78 -6.39 12.79
C TYR A 160 2.03 -7.85 13.19
N ALA A 161 2.24 -8.72 12.20
CA ALA A 161 2.50 -10.13 12.43
C ALA A 161 3.79 -10.34 13.26
N SER A 162 4.85 -9.57 12.99
CA SER A 162 6.09 -9.57 13.75
C SER A 162 5.91 -9.07 15.20
N ALA A 163 5.05 -8.06 15.41
CA ALA A 163 4.81 -7.50 16.75
C ALA A 163 3.89 -8.37 17.62
N THR A 164 3.08 -9.24 17.00
CA THR A 164 2.10 -10.08 17.71
C THR A 164 2.40 -11.58 17.66
N ASP A 165 3.56 -11.95 17.11
CA ASP A 165 3.98 -13.35 16.90
C ASP A 165 2.97 -14.21 16.14
N VAL A 166 2.23 -13.57 15.21
CA VAL A 166 1.28 -14.23 14.32
C VAL A 166 1.94 -14.55 12.98
N SER A 167 1.58 -15.68 12.37
CA SER A 167 2.08 -16.05 11.04
C SER A 167 1.72 -14.99 9.99
N VAL A 168 2.71 -14.45 9.27
CA VAL A 168 2.55 -13.50 8.17
C VAL A 168 1.65 -14.07 7.08
N GLY A 169 1.79 -15.37 6.75
CA GLY A 169 0.95 -16.04 5.76
C GLY A 169 -0.52 -16.08 6.15
N ARG A 170 -0.84 -16.38 7.42
CA ARG A 170 -2.23 -16.33 7.92
C ARG A 170 -2.79 -14.90 7.89
N MET A 171 -1.96 -13.93 8.21
CA MET A 171 -2.32 -12.50 8.15
C MET A 171 -2.65 -12.08 6.73
N PHE A 172 -1.85 -12.50 5.74
CA PHE A 172 -2.10 -12.23 4.33
C PHE A 172 -3.41 -12.88 3.85
N LEU A 173 -3.63 -14.14 4.19
CA LEU A 173 -4.90 -14.83 3.85
C LEU A 173 -6.11 -14.11 4.44
N ALA A 174 -6.03 -13.66 5.68
CA ALA A 174 -7.08 -12.90 6.34
C ALA A 174 -7.36 -11.55 5.67
N GLY A 175 -6.35 -10.91 5.06
CA GLY A 175 -6.47 -9.62 4.38
C GLY A 175 -7.10 -9.67 3.01
N VAL A 176 -7.08 -10.83 2.30
CA VAL A 176 -7.59 -10.94 0.93
C VAL A 176 -9.07 -10.56 0.84
N ILE A 177 -9.92 -11.20 1.65
CA ILE A 177 -11.38 -10.99 1.60
C ILE A 177 -11.76 -9.55 1.96
N PRO A 178 -11.31 -8.98 3.09
CA PRO A 178 -11.60 -7.59 3.43
C PRO A 178 -11.07 -6.58 2.40
N GLY A 179 -9.86 -6.82 1.87
CA GLY A 179 -9.26 -5.96 0.86
C GLY A 179 -10.04 -5.93 -0.45
N LEU A 180 -10.44 -7.10 -0.95
CA LEU A 180 -11.28 -7.20 -2.15
C LEU A 180 -12.66 -6.60 -1.92
N LEU A 181 -13.30 -6.87 -0.77
CA LEU A 181 -14.60 -6.31 -0.43
C LEU A 181 -14.55 -4.79 -0.37
N ALA A 182 -13.54 -4.22 0.32
CA ALA A 182 -13.38 -2.76 0.41
C ALA A 182 -13.17 -2.12 -0.97
N GLY A 183 -12.38 -2.74 -1.84
CA GLY A 183 -12.17 -2.27 -3.21
C GLY A 183 -13.45 -2.31 -4.05
N ILE A 184 -14.20 -3.42 -3.98
CA ILE A 184 -15.49 -3.55 -4.68
C ILE A 184 -16.50 -2.52 -4.15
N MET A 185 -16.61 -2.36 -2.84
CA MET A 185 -17.51 -1.37 -2.24
C MET A 185 -17.16 0.06 -2.67
N LEU A 186 -15.87 0.38 -2.76
CA LEU A 186 -15.41 1.68 -3.24
C LEU A 186 -15.77 1.88 -4.72
N MET A 187 -15.56 0.87 -5.57
CA MET A 187 -15.95 0.93 -7.00
C MET A 187 -17.47 1.10 -7.16
N VAL A 188 -18.28 0.37 -6.39
CA VAL A 188 -19.75 0.50 -6.38
C VAL A 188 -20.18 1.90 -5.93
N THR A 189 -19.57 2.43 -4.87
CA THR A 189 -19.86 3.78 -4.39
C THR A 189 -19.55 4.82 -5.45
N ILE A 190 -18.40 4.71 -6.14
CA ILE A 190 -18.03 5.60 -7.23
C ILE A 190 -19.03 5.48 -8.38
N TYR A 191 -19.45 4.27 -8.74
CA TYR A 191 -20.45 4.05 -9.80
C TYR A 191 -21.78 4.75 -9.47
N ILE A 192 -22.27 4.64 -8.23
CA ILE A 192 -23.49 5.29 -7.77
C ILE A 192 -23.35 6.82 -7.87
N ILE A 193 -22.25 7.38 -7.34
CA ILE A 193 -21.97 8.82 -7.40
C ILE A 193 -21.85 9.29 -8.85
N ALA A 194 -21.18 8.53 -9.71
CA ALA A 194 -21.00 8.85 -11.12
C ALA A 194 -22.33 8.90 -11.87
N LYS A 195 -23.24 7.96 -11.57
CA LYS A 195 -24.59 7.94 -12.15
C LYS A 195 -25.43 9.13 -11.65
N MET A 196 -25.34 9.48 -10.37
CA MET A 196 -26.06 10.62 -9.78
C MET A 196 -25.55 11.98 -10.32
N ARG A 197 -24.24 12.10 -10.57
CA ARG A 197 -23.60 13.34 -11.02
C ARG A 197 -23.38 13.40 -12.54
N ASN A 198 -23.87 12.41 -13.29
CA ASN A 198 -23.66 12.29 -14.74
C ASN A 198 -22.18 12.43 -15.15
N LEU A 199 -21.29 11.75 -14.40
CA LEU A 199 -19.87 11.79 -14.71
C LEU A 199 -19.57 11.09 -16.05
N PRO A 200 -18.49 11.51 -16.75
CA PRO A 200 -18.12 10.94 -18.03
C PRO A 200 -17.95 9.42 -17.97
N LYS A 201 -18.36 8.74 -19.01
CA LYS A 201 -18.11 7.34 -19.27
C LYS A 201 -17.14 7.20 -20.44
N GLY A 202 -16.28 6.20 -20.39
CA GLY A 202 -15.45 5.84 -21.53
C GLY A 202 -16.19 4.96 -22.53
N ASP A 203 -15.59 4.77 -23.71
CA ASP A 203 -16.08 3.83 -24.69
C ASP A 203 -15.60 2.41 -24.39
N TRP A 204 -16.37 1.44 -24.86
CA TRP A 204 -15.95 0.04 -24.80
C TRP A 204 -14.85 -0.22 -25.80
N LEU A 205 -13.64 -0.54 -25.33
CA LEU A 205 -12.46 -0.73 -26.18
C LEU A 205 -12.40 -2.09 -26.88
N GLY A 206 -13.31 -3.00 -26.53
CA GLY A 206 -13.39 -4.33 -27.11
C GLY A 206 -12.46 -5.37 -26.45
N TRP A 207 -12.76 -6.64 -26.72
CA TRP A 207 -12.00 -7.78 -26.15
C TRP A 207 -10.53 -7.78 -26.58
N ASN A 208 -10.24 -7.32 -27.80
CA ASN A 208 -8.86 -7.29 -28.31
C ASN A 208 -7.95 -6.39 -27.47
N GLU A 209 -8.47 -5.22 -27.03
CA GLU A 209 -7.71 -4.32 -26.15
C GLU A 209 -7.52 -4.91 -24.75
N ILE A 210 -8.53 -5.61 -24.23
CA ILE A 210 -8.43 -6.29 -22.93
C ILE A 210 -7.32 -7.35 -22.99
N PHE A 211 -7.28 -8.21 -24.02
CA PHE A 211 -6.24 -9.21 -24.16
C PHE A 211 -4.86 -8.61 -24.43
N ALA A 212 -4.77 -7.57 -25.23
CA ALA A 212 -3.52 -6.87 -25.52
C ALA A 212 -2.94 -6.23 -24.23
N SER A 213 -3.75 -5.48 -23.50
CA SER A 213 -3.34 -4.85 -22.25
C SER A 213 -3.05 -5.85 -21.14
N ALA A 214 -3.81 -6.96 -21.06
CA ALA A 214 -3.54 -8.05 -20.14
C ALA A 214 -2.18 -8.69 -20.42
N ARG A 215 -1.85 -8.93 -21.70
CA ARG A 215 -0.55 -9.48 -22.10
C ARG A 215 0.62 -8.56 -21.75
N GLU A 216 0.45 -7.24 -21.85
CA GLU A 216 1.46 -6.28 -21.43
C GLU A 216 1.60 -6.21 -19.91
N ALA A 217 0.49 -6.37 -19.19
CA ALA A 217 0.46 -6.34 -17.73
C ALA A 217 0.86 -7.69 -17.08
N VAL A 218 0.86 -8.79 -17.84
CA VAL A 218 0.99 -10.16 -17.32
C VAL A 218 2.22 -10.38 -16.44
N TRP A 219 3.37 -9.81 -16.82
CA TRP A 219 4.59 -9.93 -16.03
C TRP A 219 4.48 -9.22 -14.67
N GLY A 220 3.82 -8.05 -14.62
CA GLY A 220 3.50 -7.38 -13.37
C GLY A 220 2.51 -8.19 -12.53
N LEU A 221 1.45 -8.69 -13.14
CA LEU A 221 0.43 -9.50 -12.46
C LEU A 221 0.98 -10.86 -11.98
N PHE A 222 1.91 -11.47 -12.73
CA PHE A 222 2.56 -12.71 -12.34
C PHE A 222 3.41 -12.54 -11.06
N LEU A 223 4.00 -11.37 -10.84
CA LEU A 223 4.72 -11.07 -9.59
C LEU A 223 3.80 -11.20 -8.35
N ILE A 224 2.50 -10.93 -8.47
CA ILE A 224 1.53 -11.14 -7.38
C ILE A 224 1.52 -12.62 -6.97
N ALA A 225 1.39 -13.51 -7.95
CA ALA A 225 1.37 -14.95 -7.70
C ALA A 225 2.69 -15.45 -7.11
N VAL A 226 3.82 -14.98 -7.64
CA VAL A 226 5.16 -15.33 -7.15
C VAL A 226 5.37 -14.85 -5.73
N SER A 227 5.04 -13.59 -5.42
CA SER A 227 5.17 -13.04 -4.07
C SER A 227 4.32 -13.81 -3.07
N TYR A 228 3.10 -14.18 -3.47
CA TYR A 228 2.19 -14.93 -2.61
C TYR A 228 2.73 -16.34 -2.31
N THR A 229 3.20 -17.07 -3.32
CA THR A 229 3.75 -18.42 -3.12
C THR A 229 5.01 -18.41 -2.26
N HIS A 230 5.92 -17.46 -2.48
CA HIS A 230 7.19 -17.41 -1.74
C HIS A 230 7.04 -16.94 -0.29
N LEU A 231 6.06 -16.08 0.01
CA LEU A 231 5.82 -15.59 1.36
C LEU A 231 4.94 -16.52 2.21
N THR A 232 4.14 -17.39 1.56
CA THR A 232 3.26 -18.31 2.29
C THR A 232 3.88 -19.69 2.52
N LEU A 233 4.76 -20.16 1.62
CA LEU A 233 5.40 -21.49 1.71
C LEU A 233 6.31 -21.67 2.94
N PRO A 234 7.18 -20.73 3.35
CA PRO A 234 8.07 -20.93 4.50
C PRO A 234 7.37 -20.95 5.85
N THR A 235 6.18 -20.36 5.95
CA THR A 235 5.46 -20.22 7.22
C THR A 235 4.65 -21.46 7.59
N ASN A 236 4.48 -22.42 6.67
CA ASN A 236 3.77 -23.69 6.92
C ASN A 236 4.69 -24.84 7.38
N THR A 237 6.02 -24.64 7.39
CA THR A 237 7.00 -25.69 7.72
C THR A 237 7.64 -25.54 9.11
N VAL A 238 7.24 -24.55 9.89
CA VAL A 238 7.64 -24.41 11.29
C VAL A 238 6.40 -24.64 12.16
N VAL A 239 6.17 -25.90 12.44
CA VAL A 239 5.38 -26.38 13.59
C VAL A 239 6.36 -26.71 14.71
#